data_3b56711c65a0a1e8be9a0078c73eac29
#
_entry.id   3b56711c65a0a1e8be9a0078c73eac29
#
_cell.length_a   1.000
_cell.length_b   1.000
_cell.length_c   1.000
_cell.angle_alpha   90.00
_cell.angle_beta   90.00
_cell.angle_gamma   90.00
#
_symmetry.space_group_name_H-M   'P 1'
#
loop_
_entity.id
_entity.type
_entity.pdbx_description
1 polymer ?
#
loop_
_entity_poly.entity_id
_entity_poly.type
_entity_poly.pdbx_seq_one_letter_code
_entity_poly.pdbx_strand_id
1 'polypeptide(L)'
;KKGWFKSWPHEDPPECEFIIQTMDTAFSAKTTADYSVMQTWGIFEQYETDSTGRERCVPNLILLGNIRERFEYPELRITAQAEYEKHKPDAIMIEKKASGQSLIQDLRRAGLPVLEFNPDRDKVSRATAATPFFESGRIWLPEYKDWALDLIDEAVSFPNARYDDQVDAMVMAVLYMRDSWHVSHEDDPDYDNEEDENVYKPSRKGYWNFTTESYVG
;
A
#
# COMPACT_ATOMS: atom_id res chain seq x y z
N LYS A 1 -1.14 -17.18 -4.29
CA LYS A 1 -2.19 -18.23 -4.22
C LYS A 1 -3.43 -17.64 -3.56
N LYS A 2 -4.64 -18.02 -4.04
CA LYS A 2 -5.90 -17.46 -3.50
C LYS A 2 -6.03 -17.62 -1.97
N GLY A 3 -5.61 -18.74 -1.41
CA GLY A 3 -5.70 -19.03 0.03
C GLY A 3 -4.73 -18.26 0.92
N TRP A 4 -3.88 -17.37 0.36
CA TRP A 4 -3.01 -16.50 1.14
C TRP A 4 -3.71 -15.23 1.61
N PHE A 5 -4.82 -14.86 0.96
CA PHE A 5 -5.63 -13.72 1.37
C PHE A 5 -6.59 -14.12 2.50
N LYS A 6 -6.66 -13.30 3.51
CA LYS A 6 -7.69 -13.38 4.55
C LYS A 6 -8.90 -12.57 4.11
N SER A 7 -10.04 -12.84 4.70
CA SER A 7 -11.26 -12.08 4.44
C SER A 7 -11.80 -11.43 5.71
N TRP A 8 -12.52 -10.33 5.54
CA TRP A 8 -13.17 -9.63 6.63
C TRP A 8 -14.54 -9.10 6.18
N PRO A 9 -15.54 -8.99 7.11
CA PRO A 9 -16.83 -8.40 6.81
C PRO A 9 -16.68 -6.89 6.58
N HIS A 10 -17.12 -6.41 5.42
CA HIS A 10 -16.85 -5.04 4.95
C HIS A 10 -17.45 -3.93 5.82
N GLU A 11 -18.48 -4.23 6.60
CA GLU A 11 -19.19 -3.26 7.42
C GLU A 11 -18.48 -2.92 8.73
N ASP A 12 -17.51 -3.75 9.15
CA ASP A 12 -16.85 -3.60 10.46
C ASP A 12 -15.32 -3.83 10.33
N PRO A 13 -14.59 -2.89 9.74
CA PRO A 13 -13.14 -2.98 9.68
C PRO A 13 -12.51 -2.83 11.07
N PRO A 14 -11.37 -3.50 11.34
CA PRO A 14 -10.62 -3.25 12.54
C PRO A 14 -10.15 -1.79 12.59
N GLU A 15 -9.94 -1.28 13.80
CA GLU A 15 -9.31 0.02 13.96
C GLU A 15 -7.89 -0.01 13.36
N CYS A 16 -7.63 0.92 12.44
CA CYS A 16 -6.37 1.00 11.73
C CYS A 16 -5.49 2.08 12.36
N GLU A 17 -4.24 1.74 12.62
CA GLU A 17 -3.26 2.69 13.17
C GLU A 17 -2.73 3.65 12.13
N PHE A 18 -2.82 3.28 10.86
CA PHE A 18 -2.37 4.08 9.74
C PHE A 18 -3.18 3.72 8.48
N ILE A 19 -3.54 4.73 7.72
CA ILE A 19 -4.22 4.56 6.44
C ILE A 19 -3.32 5.08 5.32
N ILE A 20 -3.01 4.22 4.35
CA ILE A 20 -2.26 4.59 3.16
C ILE A 20 -3.10 4.42 1.91
N GLN A 21 -3.05 5.39 1.00
CA GLN A 21 -3.50 5.22 -0.37
C GLN A 21 -2.32 4.96 -1.29
N THR A 22 -2.41 3.94 -2.11
CA THR A 22 -1.41 3.64 -3.14
C THR A 22 -2.02 3.83 -4.52
N MET A 23 -1.29 4.50 -5.42
CA MET A 23 -1.79 4.84 -6.74
C MET A 23 -0.78 4.43 -7.82
N ASP A 24 -1.18 3.51 -8.68
CA ASP A 24 -0.55 3.29 -9.97
C ASP A 24 -1.35 4.05 -11.04
N THR A 25 -0.74 5.06 -11.65
CA THR A 25 -1.46 5.98 -12.51
C THR A 25 -1.08 5.81 -13.97
N ALA A 26 -2.10 5.74 -14.80
CA ALA A 26 -1.99 5.91 -16.24
C ALA A 26 -3.04 6.92 -16.67
N PHE A 27 -2.69 7.86 -17.51
CA PHE A 27 -3.65 8.70 -18.19
C PHE A 27 -3.23 8.93 -19.63
N SER A 28 -4.19 8.89 -20.53
CA SER A 28 -3.97 9.13 -21.94
C SER A 28 -5.28 9.58 -22.58
N ALA A 29 -5.21 10.55 -23.46
CA ALA A 29 -6.33 10.95 -24.30
C ALA A 29 -6.77 9.87 -25.33
N LYS A 30 -6.16 8.68 -25.30
CA LYS A 30 -6.48 7.56 -26.21
C LYS A 30 -7.36 6.54 -25.48
N THR A 31 -8.38 6.06 -26.16
CA THR A 31 -9.30 5.02 -25.68
C THR A 31 -8.65 3.66 -25.37
N THR A 32 -7.36 3.49 -25.70
CA THR A 32 -6.54 2.32 -25.41
C THR A 32 -5.60 2.51 -24.22
N ALA A 33 -5.86 3.53 -23.39
CA ALA A 33 -5.06 3.81 -22.20
C ALA A 33 -5.11 2.64 -21.19
N ASP A 34 -4.01 2.47 -20.47
CA ASP A 34 -3.95 1.57 -19.32
C ASP A 34 -4.87 2.06 -18.20
N TYR A 35 -5.19 1.20 -17.25
CA TYR A 35 -5.97 1.59 -16.09
C TYR A 35 -5.14 2.41 -15.11
N SER A 36 -5.81 3.34 -14.42
CA SER A 36 -5.29 3.87 -13.17
C SER A 36 -5.95 3.12 -12.01
N VAL A 37 -5.16 2.80 -11.02
CA VAL A 37 -5.60 2.12 -9.81
C VAL A 37 -5.33 3.00 -8.60
N MET A 38 -6.34 3.13 -7.74
CA MET A 38 -6.23 3.75 -6.42
C MET A 38 -6.72 2.77 -5.38
N GLN A 39 -5.85 2.37 -4.47
CA GLN A 39 -6.18 1.46 -3.37
C GLN A 39 -5.99 2.17 -2.04
N THR A 40 -6.96 1.99 -1.15
CA THR A 40 -6.88 2.48 0.23
C THR A 40 -6.70 1.29 1.15
N TRP A 41 -5.61 1.32 1.91
CA TRP A 41 -5.21 0.25 2.81
C TRP A 41 -5.14 0.78 4.24
N GLY A 42 -5.67 0.02 5.19
CA GLY A 42 -5.44 0.24 6.61
C GLY A 42 -4.35 -0.69 7.12
N ILE A 43 -3.48 -0.19 7.99
CA ILE A 43 -2.53 -1.00 8.75
C ILE A 43 -3.10 -1.16 10.15
N PHE A 44 -3.27 -2.40 10.59
CA PHE A 44 -3.75 -2.75 11.91
C PHE A 44 -2.87 -3.84 12.52
N GLU A 45 -2.79 -3.85 13.82
CA GLU A 45 -1.95 -4.78 14.56
C GLU A 45 -2.78 -5.94 15.15
N GLN A 46 -2.23 -7.14 15.09
CA GLN A 46 -2.77 -8.32 15.77
C GLN A 46 -1.71 -8.92 16.68
N TYR A 47 -2.13 -9.47 17.81
CA TYR A 47 -1.24 -10.23 18.66
C TYR A 47 -1.27 -11.70 18.28
N GLU A 48 -0.10 -12.22 17.95
CA GLU A 48 0.11 -13.64 17.66
C GLU A 48 0.99 -14.27 18.74
N THR A 49 0.66 -15.49 19.15
CA THR A 49 1.51 -16.23 20.10
C THR A 49 2.43 -17.15 19.30
N ASP A 50 3.73 -16.96 19.46
CA ASP A 50 4.74 -17.79 18.81
C ASP A 50 4.80 -19.20 19.42
N SER A 51 5.61 -20.08 18.83
CA SER A 51 5.81 -21.46 19.28
C SER A 51 6.41 -21.58 20.70
N THR A 52 6.95 -20.47 21.24
CA THR A 52 7.51 -20.41 22.60
C THR A 52 6.52 -19.85 23.63
N GLY A 53 5.31 -19.46 23.20
CA GLY A 53 4.29 -18.87 24.05
C GLY A 53 4.44 -17.35 24.25
N ARG A 54 5.31 -16.69 23.48
CA ARG A 54 5.44 -15.23 23.53
C ARG A 54 4.41 -14.57 22.61
N GLU A 55 3.80 -13.52 23.12
CA GLU A 55 2.95 -12.66 22.29
C GLU A 55 3.80 -11.68 21.49
N ARG A 56 3.50 -11.61 20.19
CA ARG A 56 4.09 -10.65 19.27
C ARG A 56 3.00 -9.80 18.65
N CYS A 57 3.26 -8.53 18.54
CA CYS A 57 2.43 -7.62 17.75
C CYS A 57 2.84 -7.72 16.28
N VAL A 58 1.88 -8.02 15.43
CA VAL A 58 2.11 -8.29 14.00
C VAL A 58 1.26 -7.35 13.17
N PRO A 59 1.87 -6.50 12.32
CA PRO A 59 1.12 -5.63 11.43
C PRO A 59 0.49 -6.43 10.29
N ASN A 60 -0.73 -6.03 9.95
CA ASN A 60 -1.52 -6.57 8.85
C ASN A 60 -2.02 -5.44 7.97
N LEU A 61 -2.28 -5.73 6.70
CA LEU A 61 -2.92 -4.82 5.77
C LEU A 61 -4.35 -5.24 5.48
N ILE A 62 -5.27 -4.29 5.54
CA ILE A 62 -6.67 -4.47 5.19
C ILE A 62 -7.07 -3.52 4.07
N LEU A 63 -7.67 -4.06 3.01
CA LEU A 63 -8.12 -3.26 1.87
C LEU A 63 -9.48 -2.63 2.16
N LEU A 64 -9.51 -1.30 2.28
CA LEU A 64 -10.70 -0.50 2.60
C LEU A 64 -11.42 0.01 1.35
N GLY A 65 -10.70 0.19 0.25
CA GLY A 65 -11.24 0.67 -1.02
C GLY A 65 -10.33 0.35 -2.20
N ASN A 66 -10.94 0.17 -3.37
CA ASN A 66 -10.22 -0.07 -4.62
C ASN A 66 -10.98 0.55 -5.78
N ILE A 67 -10.33 1.42 -6.52
CA ILE A 67 -10.82 2.01 -7.77
C ILE A 67 -9.87 1.58 -8.87
N ARG A 68 -10.42 1.09 -9.97
CA ARG A 68 -9.70 0.74 -11.18
C ARG A 68 -10.47 1.23 -12.38
N GLU A 69 -10.02 2.35 -12.93
CA GLU A 69 -10.71 3.00 -14.04
C GLU A 69 -9.72 3.64 -15.02
N ARG A 70 -10.21 3.97 -16.20
CA ARG A 70 -9.48 4.80 -17.17
C ARG A 70 -9.90 6.23 -17.00
N PHE A 71 -8.93 7.07 -16.68
CA PHE A 71 -9.17 8.48 -16.43
C PHE A 71 -8.49 9.36 -17.47
N GLU A 72 -9.12 10.47 -17.78
CA GLU A 72 -8.39 11.65 -18.20
C GLU A 72 -7.80 12.36 -16.97
N TYR A 73 -6.74 13.15 -17.16
CA TYR A 73 -6.03 13.75 -16.01
C TYR A 73 -6.92 14.60 -15.07
N PRO A 74 -7.85 15.43 -15.58
CA PRO A 74 -8.73 16.19 -14.69
C PRO A 74 -9.60 15.30 -13.79
N GLU A 75 -10.12 14.20 -14.33
CA GLU A 75 -10.94 13.23 -13.61
C GLU A 75 -10.10 12.48 -12.58
N LEU A 76 -8.90 12.03 -12.96
CA LEU A 76 -7.95 11.36 -12.07
C LEU A 76 -7.67 12.24 -10.83
N ARG A 77 -7.39 13.52 -11.03
CA ARG A 77 -7.12 14.46 -9.94
C ARG A 77 -8.33 14.66 -9.03
N ILE A 78 -9.53 14.82 -9.61
CA ILE A 78 -10.77 14.99 -8.84
C ILE A 78 -11.06 13.74 -8.02
N THR A 79 -10.92 12.55 -8.61
CA THR A 79 -11.14 11.27 -7.94
C THR A 79 -10.13 11.07 -6.81
N ALA A 80 -8.86 11.37 -7.04
CA ALA A 80 -7.83 11.26 -5.99
C ALA A 80 -8.13 12.18 -4.79
N GLN A 81 -8.60 13.41 -5.04
CA GLN A 81 -9.03 14.33 -3.97
C GLN A 81 -10.28 13.81 -3.24
N ALA A 82 -11.25 13.28 -3.97
CA ALA A 82 -12.47 12.71 -3.38
C ALA A 82 -12.18 11.48 -2.49
N GLU A 83 -11.31 10.59 -2.94
CA GLU A 83 -10.90 9.43 -2.14
C GLU A 83 -10.06 9.83 -0.92
N TYR A 84 -9.24 10.89 -1.03
CA TYR A 84 -8.59 11.47 0.14
C TYR A 84 -9.61 11.99 1.16
N GLU A 85 -10.60 12.76 0.72
CA GLU A 85 -11.63 13.31 1.61
C GLU A 85 -12.47 12.22 2.28
N LYS A 86 -12.72 11.12 1.57
CA LYS A 86 -13.51 9.99 2.05
C LYS A 86 -12.79 9.16 3.11
N HIS A 87 -11.52 8.87 2.89
CA HIS A 87 -10.75 7.94 3.72
C HIS A 87 -9.79 8.63 4.68
N LYS A 88 -9.48 9.91 4.45
CA LYS A 88 -8.52 10.70 5.25
C LYS A 88 -7.21 9.96 5.51
N PRO A 89 -6.53 9.47 4.45
CA PRO A 89 -5.31 8.71 4.63
C PRO A 89 -4.19 9.56 5.23
N ASP A 90 -3.34 8.91 6.00
CA ASP A 90 -2.13 9.51 6.57
C ASP A 90 -1.07 9.76 5.51
N ALA A 91 -1.07 8.94 4.45
CA ALA A 91 -0.18 9.12 3.30
C ALA A 91 -0.84 8.69 1.99
N ILE A 92 -0.44 9.35 0.90
CA ILE A 92 -0.79 8.98 -0.48
C ILE A 92 0.52 8.64 -1.21
N MET A 93 0.73 7.38 -1.53
CA MET A 93 1.91 6.93 -2.26
C MET A 93 1.60 6.81 -3.76
N ILE A 94 2.35 7.52 -4.59
CA ILE A 94 2.15 7.55 -6.04
C ILE A 94 3.45 7.14 -6.73
N GLU A 95 3.36 6.19 -7.67
CA GLU A 95 4.53 5.80 -8.45
C GLU A 95 5.01 6.95 -9.33
N LYS A 96 6.31 7.26 -9.24
CA LYS A 96 6.96 8.33 -10.02
C LYS A 96 7.19 7.90 -11.47
N LYS A 97 6.10 7.82 -12.21
CA LYS A 97 6.10 7.71 -13.69
C LYS A 97 5.77 9.08 -14.29
N ALA A 98 5.90 9.21 -15.61
CA ALA A 98 5.50 10.45 -16.30
C ALA A 98 4.06 10.85 -15.99
N SER A 99 3.13 9.87 -15.90
CA SER A 99 1.73 10.05 -15.50
C SER A 99 1.58 10.48 -14.03
N GLY A 100 2.31 9.88 -13.11
CA GLY A 100 2.20 10.19 -11.67
C GLY A 100 2.78 11.54 -11.30
N GLN A 101 3.77 12.06 -12.03
CA GLN A 101 4.49 13.27 -11.64
C GLN A 101 3.60 14.52 -11.58
N SER A 102 2.68 14.69 -12.55
CA SER A 102 1.73 15.81 -12.54
C SER A 102 0.75 15.70 -11.37
N LEU A 103 0.25 14.49 -11.09
CA LEU A 103 -0.65 14.25 -9.97
C LEU A 103 0.03 14.53 -8.63
N ILE A 104 1.26 14.06 -8.44
CA ILE A 104 2.08 14.33 -7.25
C ILE A 104 2.18 15.82 -6.99
N GLN A 105 2.52 16.61 -8.03
CA GLN A 105 2.66 18.06 -7.90
C GLN A 105 1.34 18.75 -7.53
N ASP A 106 0.24 18.39 -8.18
CA ASP A 106 -1.05 19.02 -7.93
C ASP A 106 -1.63 18.68 -6.56
N LEU A 107 -1.52 17.40 -6.12
CA LEU A 107 -1.97 17.00 -4.79
C LEU A 107 -1.12 17.61 -3.68
N ARG A 108 0.21 17.73 -3.87
CA ARG A 108 1.08 18.45 -2.92
C ARG A 108 0.76 19.93 -2.83
N ARG A 109 0.46 20.60 -3.96
CA ARG A 109 0.00 21.99 -3.96
C ARG A 109 -1.34 22.17 -3.25
N ALA A 110 -2.19 21.14 -3.27
CA ALA A 110 -3.43 21.10 -2.51
C ALA A 110 -3.22 20.79 -1.00
N GLY A 111 -1.98 20.58 -0.56
CA GLY A 111 -1.63 20.32 0.83
C GLY A 111 -1.84 18.86 1.28
N LEU A 112 -1.97 17.91 0.34
CA LEU A 112 -2.15 16.50 0.66
C LEU A 112 -0.81 15.81 0.98
N PRO A 113 -0.81 14.77 1.84
CA PRO A 113 0.39 14.07 2.30
C PRO A 113 0.91 13.07 1.25
N VAL A 114 1.51 13.58 0.17
CA VAL A 114 1.94 12.76 -0.96
C VAL A 114 3.38 12.29 -0.84
N LEU A 115 3.58 10.97 -0.92
CA LEU A 115 4.86 10.28 -1.03
C LEU A 115 5.12 9.88 -2.48
N GLU A 116 6.37 10.00 -2.91
CA GLU A 116 6.81 9.49 -4.20
C GLU A 116 7.34 8.06 -4.05
N PHE A 117 6.81 7.15 -4.82
CA PHE A 117 7.37 5.81 -4.93
C PHE A 117 8.28 5.74 -6.17
N ASN A 118 9.56 5.51 -5.93
CA ASN A 118 10.54 5.31 -6.98
C ASN A 118 10.94 3.83 -6.98
N PRO A 119 10.42 3.00 -7.91
CA PRO A 119 10.78 1.60 -7.94
C PRO A 119 12.27 1.44 -8.28
N ASP A 120 13.01 0.78 -7.41
CA ASP A 120 14.43 0.44 -7.56
C ASP A 120 14.64 -0.89 -8.29
N ARG A 121 13.57 -1.69 -8.43
CA ARG A 121 13.57 -3.04 -8.99
C ARG A 121 12.41 -3.22 -9.96
N ASP A 122 12.52 -4.25 -10.80
CA ASP A 122 11.42 -4.66 -11.68
C ASP A 122 10.19 -5.18 -10.89
N LYS A 123 9.04 -5.23 -11.54
CA LYS A 123 7.76 -5.63 -10.95
C LYS A 123 7.80 -7.00 -10.28
N VAL A 124 8.43 -7.99 -10.93
CA VAL A 124 8.48 -9.37 -10.43
C VAL A 124 9.33 -9.44 -9.18
N SER A 125 10.46 -8.75 -9.15
CA SER A 125 11.33 -8.67 -7.98
C SER A 125 10.62 -8.02 -6.79
N ARG A 126 9.85 -6.94 -7.03
CA ARG A 126 9.04 -6.29 -5.99
C ARG A 126 7.95 -7.23 -5.45
N ALA A 127 7.21 -7.89 -6.33
CA ALA A 127 6.17 -8.84 -5.93
C ALA A 127 6.77 -10.04 -5.16
N THR A 128 7.96 -10.50 -5.54
CA THR A 128 8.68 -11.55 -4.82
C THR A 128 9.05 -11.11 -3.40
N ALA A 129 9.53 -9.86 -3.23
CA ALA A 129 9.84 -9.32 -1.92
C ALA A 129 8.59 -9.15 -1.01
N ALA A 130 7.42 -8.94 -1.60
CA ALA A 130 6.14 -8.88 -0.89
C ALA A 130 5.55 -10.27 -0.57
N THR A 131 5.98 -11.33 -1.25
CA THR A 131 5.38 -12.68 -1.16
C THR A 131 5.29 -13.23 0.28
N PRO A 132 6.30 -13.08 1.17
CA PRO A 132 6.22 -13.59 2.54
C PRO A 132 5.02 -13.04 3.33
N PHE A 133 4.61 -11.79 3.07
CA PHE A 133 3.46 -11.17 3.73
C PHE A 133 2.13 -11.77 3.27
N PHE A 134 2.05 -12.19 2.02
CA PHE A 134 0.90 -12.94 1.51
C PHE A 134 0.88 -14.36 2.08
N GLU A 135 2.00 -15.05 2.09
CA GLU A 135 2.13 -16.43 2.59
C GLU A 135 1.77 -16.53 4.07
N SER A 136 2.15 -15.55 4.86
CA SER A 136 1.81 -15.47 6.28
C SER A 136 0.37 -15.03 6.57
N GLY A 137 -0.45 -14.74 5.52
CA GLY A 137 -1.85 -14.37 5.69
C GLY A 137 -2.07 -12.98 6.28
N ARG A 138 -1.15 -12.04 6.03
CA ARG A 138 -1.22 -10.65 6.56
C ARG A 138 -2.02 -9.69 5.68
N ILE A 139 -2.55 -10.16 4.56
CA ILE A 139 -3.29 -9.33 3.60
C ILE A 139 -4.76 -9.71 3.66
N TRP A 140 -5.59 -8.76 4.06
CA TRP A 140 -7.01 -8.92 4.31
C TRP A 140 -7.83 -8.16 3.28
N LEU A 141 -8.80 -8.83 2.69
CA LEU A 141 -9.68 -8.29 1.66
C LEU A 141 -11.14 -8.38 2.10
N PRO A 142 -12.00 -7.41 1.73
CA PRO A 142 -13.40 -7.44 2.12
C PRO A 142 -14.14 -8.58 1.44
N GLU A 143 -15.03 -9.23 2.20
CA GLU A 143 -15.92 -10.26 1.69
C GLU A 143 -16.97 -9.67 0.74
N TYR A 144 -17.38 -10.46 -0.25
CA TYR A 144 -18.52 -10.17 -1.13
C TYR A 144 -18.41 -8.86 -1.93
N LYS A 145 -17.20 -8.36 -2.19
CA LYS A 145 -16.96 -7.22 -3.07
C LYS A 145 -16.36 -7.70 -4.38
N ASP A 146 -17.04 -7.45 -5.50
CA ASP A 146 -16.58 -7.87 -6.83
C ASP A 146 -15.19 -7.32 -7.16
N TRP A 147 -14.92 -6.06 -6.82
CA TRP A 147 -13.62 -5.45 -7.04
C TRP A 147 -12.47 -6.07 -6.21
N ALA A 148 -12.79 -6.71 -5.06
CA ALA A 148 -11.79 -7.45 -4.29
C ALA A 148 -11.51 -8.83 -4.91
N LEU A 149 -12.54 -9.46 -5.48
CA LEU A 149 -12.38 -10.71 -6.22
C LEU A 149 -11.55 -10.50 -7.49
N ASP A 150 -11.79 -9.40 -8.21
CA ASP A 150 -11.01 -9.02 -9.39
C ASP A 150 -9.52 -8.83 -9.05
N LEU A 151 -9.21 -8.18 -7.92
CA LEU A 151 -7.84 -8.03 -7.43
C LEU A 151 -7.20 -9.38 -7.12
N ILE A 152 -7.93 -10.28 -6.45
CA ILE A 152 -7.43 -11.64 -6.14
C ILE A 152 -7.10 -12.39 -7.45
N ASP A 153 -7.99 -12.35 -8.43
CA ASP A 153 -7.82 -13.07 -9.69
C ASP A 153 -6.63 -12.50 -10.49
N GLU A 154 -6.42 -11.18 -10.49
CA GLU A 154 -5.25 -10.55 -11.07
C GLU A 154 -3.95 -10.98 -10.35
N ALA A 155 -3.94 -10.93 -9.01
CA ALA A 155 -2.79 -11.33 -8.19
C ALA A 155 -2.42 -12.81 -8.33
N VAL A 156 -3.39 -13.69 -8.48
CA VAL A 156 -3.15 -15.14 -8.68
C VAL A 156 -2.59 -15.41 -10.07
N SER A 157 -2.97 -14.61 -11.05
CA SER A 157 -2.54 -14.74 -12.45
C SER A 157 -1.19 -14.06 -12.74
N PHE A 158 -0.71 -13.20 -11.83
CA PHE A 158 0.56 -12.51 -11.96
C PHE A 158 1.75 -13.50 -12.01
N PRO A 159 2.80 -13.32 -12.86
CA PRO A 159 3.01 -12.18 -13.78
C PRO A 159 2.37 -12.33 -15.17
N ASN A 160 1.57 -13.37 -15.40
CA ASN A 160 1.01 -13.69 -16.71
C ASN A 160 -0.39 -13.11 -16.93
N ALA A 161 -0.88 -12.27 -16.03
CA ALA A 161 -2.14 -11.57 -16.17
C ALA A 161 -2.11 -10.59 -17.35
N ARG A 162 -3.29 -10.32 -17.93
CA ARG A 162 -3.42 -9.30 -19.00
C ARG A 162 -3.13 -7.89 -18.47
N TYR A 163 -3.44 -7.63 -17.22
CA TYR A 163 -3.20 -6.39 -16.50
C TYR A 163 -2.55 -6.73 -15.16
N ASP A 164 -1.75 -5.83 -14.65
CA ASP A 164 -1.04 -5.99 -13.38
C ASP A 164 -1.07 -4.71 -12.50
N ASP A 165 -1.84 -3.72 -12.94
CA ASP A 165 -1.92 -2.40 -12.31
C ASP A 165 -2.39 -2.47 -10.84
N GLN A 166 -3.35 -3.37 -10.53
CA GLN A 166 -3.82 -3.56 -9.17
C GLN A 166 -2.78 -4.27 -8.29
N VAL A 167 -2.02 -5.20 -8.87
CA VAL A 167 -0.93 -5.89 -8.16
C VAL A 167 0.19 -4.90 -7.84
N ASP A 168 0.54 -4.01 -8.76
CA ASP A 168 1.56 -2.98 -8.51
C ASP A 168 1.16 -2.06 -7.35
N ALA A 169 -0.09 -1.57 -7.34
CA ALA A 169 -0.61 -0.73 -6.26
C ALA A 169 -0.63 -1.47 -4.90
N MET A 170 -1.03 -2.75 -4.89
CA MET A 170 -1.05 -3.59 -3.70
C MET A 170 0.38 -3.86 -3.18
N VAL A 171 1.31 -4.19 -4.06
CA VAL A 171 2.72 -4.42 -3.69
C VAL A 171 3.35 -3.16 -3.08
N MET A 172 3.03 -1.97 -3.59
CA MET A 172 3.49 -0.72 -2.97
C MET A 172 3.04 -0.60 -1.51
N ALA A 173 1.78 -0.94 -1.19
CA ALA A 173 1.29 -0.90 0.18
C ALA A 173 1.99 -1.92 1.09
N VAL A 174 2.21 -3.14 0.60
CA VAL A 174 2.92 -4.19 1.35
C VAL A 174 4.36 -3.78 1.65
N LEU A 175 5.08 -3.26 0.65
CA LEU A 175 6.46 -2.81 0.83
C LEU A 175 6.53 -1.60 1.79
N TYR A 176 5.56 -0.68 1.70
CA TYR A 176 5.48 0.44 2.64
C TYR A 176 5.29 -0.05 4.09
N MET A 177 4.36 -0.99 4.32
CA MET A 177 4.17 -1.58 5.63
C MET A 177 5.45 -2.26 6.12
N ARG A 178 6.10 -3.08 5.29
CA ARG A 178 7.35 -3.75 5.63
C ARG A 178 8.42 -2.76 6.10
N ASP A 179 8.65 -1.73 5.30
CA ASP A 179 9.77 -0.80 5.51
C ASP A 179 9.49 0.19 6.67
N SER A 180 8.20 0.55 6.89
CA SER A 180 7.81 1.53 7.91
C SER A 180 7.55 0.92 9.29
N TRP A 181 7.13 -0.35 9.36
CA TRP A 181 6.88 -1.07 10.62
C TRP A 181 8.04 -1.97 11.04
N HIS A 182 9.17 -1.93 10.32
CA HIS A 182 10.33 -2.80 10.58
C HIS A 182 9.91 -4.24 10.90
N VAL A 183 9.09 -4.81 10.02
CA VAL A 183 8.64 -6.18 10.16
C VAL A 183 9.79 -7.09 9.82
N SER A 184 10.66 -7.33 10.81
CA SER A 184 11.68 -8.34 10.72
C SER A 184 11.07 -9.72 10.98
N HIS A 185 11.33 -10.65 10.11
CA HIS A 185 11.04 -12.07 10.35
C HIS A 185 12.20 -12.69 11.09
N GLU A 186 11.96 -13.71 11.95
CA GLU A 186 13.04 -14.41 12.69
C GLU A 186 14.09 -15.03 11.77
N ASP A 187 13.72 -15.31 10.52
CA ASP A 187 14.60 -15.87 9.49
C ASP A 187 15.24 -14.77 8.61
N ASP A 188 15.07 -13.49 8.94
CA ASP A 188 15.72 -12.39 8.21
C ASP A 188 17.21 -12.38 8.60
N PRO A 189 18.15 -12.58 7.65
CA PRO A 189 19.57 -12.57 7.94
C PRO A 189 20.09 -11.22 8.45
N ASP A 190 19.32 -10.14 8.25
CA ASP A 190 19.62 -8.82 8.77
C ASP A 190 18.94 -8.54 10.12
N TYR A 191 18.37 -9.57 10.77
CA TYR A 191 17.81 -9.47 12.12
C TYR A 191 18.93 -9.38 13.15
N ASP A 192 19.54 -8.20 13.26
CA ASP A 192 20.50 -7.90 14.31
C ASP A 192 19.75 -7.44 15.56
N ASN A 193 20.07 -8.11 16.69
CA ASN A 193 19.54 -7.80 18.02
C ASN A 193 20.09 -6.50 18.61
N GLU A 194 20.63 -5.60 17.82
CA GLU A 194 21.03 -4.28 18.30
C GLU A 194 19.77 -3.41 18.40
N GLU A 195 19.46 -3.02 19.63
CA GLU A 195 18.53 -1.94 19.94
C GLU A 195 19.09 -0.64 19.32
N ASP A 196 18.78 -0.43 18.05
CA ASP A 196 19.16 0.79 17.36
C ASP A 196 18.24 1.91 17.91
N GLU A 197 18.75 2.68 18.88
CA GLU A 197 18.04 3.77 19.55
C GLU A 197 17.59 4.88 18.57
N ASN A 198 17.97 4.78 17.29
CA ASN A 198 17.64 5.74 16.24
C ASN A 198 16.56 5.25 15.24
N VAL A 199 15.95 4.09 15.46
CA VAL A 199 14.85 3.65 14.62
C VAL A 199 13.61 4.45 14.96
N TYR A 200 13.17 5.26 14.01
CA TYR A 200 11.91 6.02 14.10
C TYR A 200 10.74 5.04 14.31
N LYS A 201 10.27 4.95 15.55
CA LYS A 201 8.98 4.31 15.85
C LYS A 201 7.90 5.35 15.54
N PRO A 202 6.98 5.10 14.59
CA PRO A 202 5.85 5.99 14.41
C PRO A 202 5.17 6.14 15.78
N SER A 203 5.04 7.37 16.25
CA SER A 203 4.34 7.63 17.50
C SER A 203 2.90 7.19 17.31
N ARG A 204 2.29 6.55 18.33
CA ARG A 204 0.88 6.11 18.36
C ARG A 204 -0.15 7.24 18.12
N LYS A 205 0.28 8.39 17.66
CA LYS A 205 -0.52 9.50 17.15
C LYS A 205 0.14 9.94 15.86
N GLY A 206 -0.31 9.31 14.78
CA GLY A 206 0.21 9.42 13.42
C GLY A 206 0.32 10.84 12.89
N TYR A 207 1.44 11.48 13.11
CA TYR A 207 1.89 12.59 12.31
C TYR A 207 3.31 12.32 11.88
N TRP A 208 3.46 11.91 10.63
CA TRP A 208 4.71 12.06 9.93
C TRP A 208 4.99 13.56 9.83
N ASN A 209 5.83 14.08 10.69
CA ASN A 209 6.45 15.37 10.44
C ASN A 209 7.45 15.20 9.30
N PHE A 210 6.98 15.31 8.06
CA PHE A 210 7.83 15.51 6.88
C PHE A 210 8.38 16.94 6.85
N THR A 211 8.88 17.46 7.96
CA THR A 211 9.68 18.66 7.96
C THR A 211 11.12 18.28 7.69
N THR A 212 11.47 18.29 6.38
CA THR A 212 12.71 18.94 5.90
C THR A 212 13.96 18.74 6.75
N GLU A 213 14.49 17.52 6.83
CA GLU A 213 15.89 17.35 7.25
C GLU A 213 16.77 16.79 6.12
N SER A 214 16.61 17.29 4.93
CA SER A 214 17.57 17.00 3.86
C SER A 214 17.78 18.18 2.94
N TYR A 215 18.00 19.38 3.51
CA TYR A 215 18.66 20.48 2.80
C TYR A 215 19.28 21.45 3.81
N VAL A 216 20.39 21.07 4.39
CA VAL A 216 21.45 22.02 4.82
C VAL A 216 22.78 21.33 4.59
N GLY A 217 23.54 21.82 3.60
CA GLY A 217 24.90 21.43 3.31
C GLY A 217 25.18 21.45 1.85
#